data_1900e7a416f6a62537a34c1107927406
#
_entry.id   1900e7a416f6a62537a34c1107927406
#
_cell.length_a   1.000
_cell.length_b   1.000
_cell.length_c   1.000
_cell.angle_alpha   90.00
_cell.angle_beta   90.00
_cell.angle_gamma   90.00
#
_symmetry.space_group_name_H-M   'P 1'
#
loop_
_entity.id
_entity.type
_entity.pdbx_description
1 polymer ?
#
loop_
_entity_poly.entity_id
_entity_poly.type
_entity_poly.pdbx_seq_one_letter_code
_entity_poly.pdbx_strand_id
1 'polypeptide(L)'
;MKKVIILLVASFCLTMTAKTGPKDSKTTFAKEALQPYVDSGQLAGAISVFYKDGVQETCCIGYADVAKKRPIKMDNVFMQCSQTKGFCGVTIAKLVEEGKLSLDDPVSKYLPEFKELWVQDGQNDSVRTFHKAKNVLTVRMVLNHTGGFPFEISAKRGDVRGGGWSGGAPIRQTASIAAASPILFEPGTRETYSNTGIDIGAAIVETITGMKWEKYLKQEVLDPLGMKSTWFWPTDKQLKKKIELYATKKDAPAEWREEMDMEQRPYNDSHVFASAGAGL
;
A
#
# COMPACT_ATOMS: atom_id res chain seq x y z
N MET A 1 58.35 19.70 8.10
CA MET A 1 57.12 20.47 8.33
C MET A 1 56.11 20.13 7.24
N LYS A 2 55.12 19.27 7.55
CA LYS A 2 54.10 18.88 6.61
C LYS A 2 52.91 19.82 6.81
N LYS A 3 52.55 20.55 5.75
CA LYS A 3 51.35 21.41 5.72
C LYS A 3 50.10 20.52 5.54
N VAL A 4 49.23 20.54 6.53
CA VAL A 4 47.90 19.94 6.44
C VAL A 4 46.98 20.96 5.79
N ILE A 5 46.46 20.64 4.62
CA ILE A 5 45.44 21.43 3.94
C ILE A 5 44.09 20.90 4.45
N ILE A 6 43.40 21.72 5.24
CA ILE A 6 42.01 21.44 5.66
C ILE A 6 41.10 21.93 4.53
N LEU A 7 40.47 20.99 3.84
CA LEU A 7 39.44 21.28 2.86
C LEU A 7 38.09 21.49 3.62
N LEU A 8 37.66 22.74 3.72
CA LEU A 8 36.32 23.08 4.20
C LEU A 8 35.31 22.73 3.09
N VAL A 9 34.61 21.64 3.24
CA VAL A 9 33.42 21.35 2.43
C VAL A 9 32.27 22.15 3.03
N ALA A 10 31.93 23.27 2.41
CA ALA A 10 30.71 24.00 2.71
C ALA A 10 29.51 23.20 2.19
N SER A 11 28.83 22.54 3.10
CA SER A 11 27.53 21.88 2.82
C SER A 11 26.51 22.98 2.54
N PHE A 12 26.19 23.18 1.25
CA PHE A 12 25.15 24.10 0.84
C PHE A 12 23.81 23.40 1.10
N CYS A 13 23.28 23.58 2.32
CA CYS A 13 21.93 23.18 2.65
C CYS A 13 20.97 24.09 1.87
N LEU A 14 20.48 23.61 0.72
CA LEU A 14 19.35 24.25 0.04
C LEU A 14 18.12 24.10 0.95
N THR A 15 17.88 25.09 1.79
CA THR A 15 16.59 25.26 2.45
C THR A 15 15.57 25.61 1.38
N MET A 16 14.87 24.60 0.87
CA MET A 16 13.62 24.84 0.15
C MET A 16 12.62 25.40 1.16
N THR A 17 12.57 26.71 1.27
CA THR A 17 11.46 27.39 1.93
C THR A 17 10.23 27.13 1.08
N ALA A 18 9.38 26.22 1.52
CA ALA A 18 8.04 26.08 0.99
C ALA A 18 7.31 27.41 1.20
N LYS A 19 7.33 28.24 0.18
CA LYS A 19 6.57 29.48 0.15
C LYS A 19 5.11 29.14 -0.12
N THR A 20 4.28 29.57 0.81
CA THR A 20 2.86 29.88 0.71
C THR A 20 1.94 28.72 0.33
N GLY A 21 0.95 28.48 1.20
CA GLY A 21 -0.17 27.60 0.94
C GLY A 21 -0.84 27.89 -0.41
N PRO A 22 -1.56 26.91 -0.96
CA PRO A 22 -2.10 27.00 -2.31
C PRO A 22 -2.99 28.23 -2.42
N LYS A 23 -2.69 29.09 -3.38
CA LYS A 23 -3.71 29.99 -3.91
C LYS A 23 -4.79 29.10 -4.51
N ASP A 24 -6.03 29.24 -4.06
CA ASP A 24 -7.19 28.65 -4.73
C ASP A 24 -7.20 29.14 -6.18
N SER A 25 -6.51 28.42 -7.05
CA SER A 25 -6.70 28.62 -8.47
C SER A 25 -8.11 28.13 -8.79
N LYS A 26 -8.88 28.92 -9.50
CA LYS A 26 -10.18 28.50 -10.04
C LYS A 26 -9.91 27.37 -11.02
N THR A 27 -9.78 26.17 -10.54
CA THR A 27 -9.43 25.02 -11.35
C THR A 27 -10.59 24.61 -12.16
N THR A 28 -10.48 24.94 -13.36
CA THR A 28 -11.50 24.66 -14.34
C THR A 28 -11.39 23.23 -14.83
N PHE A 29 -10.19 22.74 -15.17
CA PHE A 29 -10.03 21.45 -15.84
C PHE A 29 -10.53 20.25 -15.04
N ALA A 30 -10.03 20.05 -13.81
CA ALA A 30 -10.45 18.90 -13.01
C ALA A 30 -11.93 18.96 -12.64
N LYS A 31 -12.46 20.15 -12.37
CA LYS A 31 -13.87 20.35 -12.10
C LYS A 31 -14.71 20.06 -13.34
N GLU A 32 -14.36 20.62 -14.48
CA GLU A 32 -15.06 20.39 -15.75
C GLU A 32 -15.07 18.93 -16.15
N ALA A 33 -13.94 18.22 -15.96
CA ALA A 33 -13.82 16.80 -16.28
C ALA A 33 -14.63 15.88 -15.34
N LEU A 34 -14.72 16.19 -14.05
CA LEU A 34 -15.31 15.30 -13.04
C LEU A 34 -16.75 15.68 -12.67
N GLN A 35 -17.15 16.95 -12.80
CA GLN A 35 -18.48 17.42 -12.42
C GLN A 35 -19.62 16.65 -13.12
N PRO A 36 -19.56 16.32 -14.42
CA PRO A 36 -20.61 15.56 -15.08
C PRO A 36 -20.87 14.18 -14.45
N TYR A 37 -19.84 13.53 -13.94
CA TYR A 37 -19.98 12.24 -13.27
C TYR A 37 -20.61 12.34 -11.88
N VAL A 38 -20.39 13.45 -11.19
CA VAL A 38 -21.07 13.73 -9.93
C VAL A 38 -22.53 14.11 -10.18
N ASP A 39 -22.79 14.95 -11.17
CA ASP A 39 -24.15 15.39 -11.52
C ASP A 39 -25.03 14.24 -12.01
N SER A 40 -24.44 13.28 -12.74
CA SER A 40 -25.14 12.07 -13.19
C SER A 40 -25.22 10.98 -12.12
N GLY A 41 -24.68 11.20 -10.92
CA GLY A 41 -24.67 10.20 -9.84
C GLY A 41 -23.67 9.07 -10.02
N GLN A 42 -22.83 9.08 -11.05
CA GLN A 42 -21.79 8.04 -11.24
C GLN A 42 -20.69 8.11 -10.18
N LEU A 43 -20.41 9.30 -9.65
CA LEU A 43 -19.51 9.53 -8.53
C LEU A 43 -20.24 10.22 -7.40
N ALA A 44 -20.03 9.75 -6.15
CA ALA A 44 -20.53 10.46 -4.98
C ALA A 44 -19.81 11.80 -4.80
N GLY A 45 -18.51 11.81 -4.98
CA GLY A 45 -17.65 12.97 -4.91
C GLY A 45 -16.22 12.63 -5.32
N ALA A 46 -15.43 13.67 -5.56
CA ALA A 46 -14.03 13.53 -5.92
C ALA A 46 -13.18 14.65 -5.32
N ILE A 47 -11.92 14.30 -5.00
CA ILE A 47 -10.87 15.28 -4.74
C ILE A 47 -9.78 15.07 -5.79
N SER A 48 -9.43 16.14 -6.47
CA SER A 48 -8.28 16.16 -7.37
C SER A 48 -7.21 17.08 -6.79
N VAL A 49 -5.98 16.60 -6.78
CA VAL A 49 -4.79 17.37 -6.43
C VAL A 49 -3.83 17.28 -7.62
N PHE A 50 -3.52 18.38 -8.20
CA PHE A 50 -2.57 18.48 -9.28
C PHE A 50 -1.40 19.36 -8.85
N TYR A 51 -0.17 18.86 -9.02
CA TYR A 51 1.03 19.59 -8.70
C TYR A 51 1.96 19.64 -9.91
N LYS A 52 2.31 20.84 -10.33
CA LYS A 52 3.24 21.06 -11.43
C LYS A 52 4.01 22.38 -11.23
N ASP A 53 5.32 22.34 -11.44
CA ASP A 53 6.20 23.51 -11.44
C ASP A 53 6.06 24.40 -10.19
N GLY A 54 5.88 23.77 -9.01
CA GLY A 54 5.70 24.48 -7.74
C GLY A 54 4.27 25.00 -7.51
N VAL A 55 3.35 24.78 -8.44
CA VAL A 55 1.94 25.17 -8.31
C VAL A 55 1.11 23.95 -7.95
N GLN A 56 0.34 24.04 -6.87
CA GLN A 56 -0.63 23.03 -6.48
C GLN A 56 -2.04 23.54 -6.79
N GLU A 57 -2.79 22.74 -7.54
CA GLU A 57 -4.20 22.96 -7.79
C GLU A 57 -5.02 21.87 -7.09
N THR A 58 -6.12 22.27 -6.45
CA THR A 58 -7.01 21.36 -5.74
C THR A 58 -8.45 21.58 -6.17
N CYS A 59 -9.20 20.48 -6.30
CA CYS A 59 -10.62 20.52 -6.60
C CYS A 59 -11.36 19.53 -5.71
N CYS A 60 -12.43 20.00 -5.05
CA CYS A 60 -13.35 19.18 -4.27
C CYS A 60 -14.74 19.33 -4.88
N ILE A 61 -15.37 18.22 -5.30
CA ILE A 61 -16.70 18.21 -5.90
C ILE A 61 -17.55 17.08 -5.32
N GLY A 62 -18.84 17.31 -5.18
CA GLY A 62 -19.78 16.31 -4.65
C GLY A 62 -19.71 16.14 -3.13
N TYR A 63 -19.98 14.93 -2.67
CA TYR A 63 -20.27 14.62 -1.28
C TYR A 63 -19.31 13.59 -0.69
N ALA A 64 -18.95 13.80 0.56
CA ALA A 64 -18.29 12.81 1.43
C ALA A 64 -19.30 11.82 2.04
N ASP A 65 -20.58 12.20 2.09
CA ASP A 65 -21.71 11.40 2.52
C ASP A 65 -22.94 11.89 1.75
N VAL A 66 -23.42 11.08 0.82
CA VAL A 66 -24.52 11.45 -0.08
C VAL A 66 -25.84 11.55 0.69
N ALA A 67 -26.09 10.60 1.60
CA ALA A 67 -27.34 10.55 2.38
C ALA A 67 -27.49 11.78 3.28
N LYS A 68 -26.40 12.21 3.92
CA LYS A 68 -26.38 13.41 4.76
C LYS A 68 -26.07 14.70 4.01
N LYS A 69 -25.89 14.64 2.70
CA LYS A 69 -25.46 15.77 1.86
C LYS A 69 -24.24 16.49 2.39
N ARG A 70 -23.32 15.74 3.05
CA ARG A 70 -22.08 16.29 3.60
C ARG A 70 -21.08 16.52 2.48
N PRO A 71 -20.70 17.79 2.17
CA PRO A 71 -19.79 18.05 1.06
C PRO A 71 -18.40 17.45 1.32
N ILE A 72 -17.74 17.03 0.24
CA ILE A 72 -16.36 16.56 0.30
C ILE A 72 -15.40 17.74 0.48
N LYS A 73 -14.34 17.54 1.26
CA LYS A 73 -13.34 18.55 1.61
C LYS A 73 -11.94 17.97 1.57
N MET A 74 -10.92 18.83 1.39
CA MET A 74 -9.51 18.45 1.37
C MET A 74 -9.02 17.74 2.65
N ASP A 75 -9.68 17.97 3.77
CA ASP A 75 -9.33 17.36 5.05
C ASP A 75 -10.12 16.07 5.35
N ASN A 76 -10.85 15.56 4.37
CA ASN A 76 -11.51 14.27 4.51
C ASN A 76 -10.48 13.13 4.52
N VAL A 77 -10.84 12.07 5.24
CA VAL A 77 -10.03 10.86 5.39
C VAL A 77 -10.54 9.79 4.45
N PHE A 78 -9.63 9.21 3.70
CA PHE A 78 -9.87 8.16 2.72
C PHE A 78 -9.16 6.88 3.15
N MET A 79 -9.74 5.74 2.85
CA MET A 79 -9.02 4.49 2.87
C MET A 79 -8.15 4.40 1.62
N GLN A 80 -6.83 4.27 1.78
CA GLN A 80 -5.88 4.24 0.67
C GLN A 80 -5.90 2.89 -0.07
N CYS A 81 -6.29 1.81 0.61
CA CYS A 81 -6.27 0.48 0.02
C CYS A 81 -4.91 0.20 -0.65
N SER A 82 -4.93 -0.22 -1.90
CA SER A 82 -3.73 -0.63 -2.65
C SER A 82 -2.72 0.50 -2.93
N GLN A 83 -3.04 1.76 -2.69
CA GLN A 83 -2.05 2.83 -2.71
C GLN A 83 -0.99 2.65 -1.60
N THR A 84 -1.33 1.91 -0.55
CA THR A 84 -0.39 1.48 0.51
C THR A 84 0.86 0.80 -0.04
N LYS A 85 0.76 0.07 -1.16
CA LYS A 85 1.89 -0.61 -1.82
C LYS A 85 3.03 0.35 -2.20
N GLY A 86 2.69 1.57 -2.61
CA GLY A 86 3.67 2.61 -2.90
C GLY A 86 4.52 2.95 -1.68
N PHE A 87 3.93 3.00 -0.50
CA PHE A 87 4.67 3.24 0.75
C PHE A 87 5.61 2.09 1.10
N CYS A 88 5.20 0.84 0.86
CA CYS A 88 6.12 -0.31 0.99
C CYS A 88 7.30 -0.17 0.02
N GLY A 89 7.03 0.17 -1.24
CA GLY A 89 8.07 0.41 -2.23
C GLY A 89 9.07 1.49 -1.80
N VAL A 90 8.60 2.60 -1.22
CA VAL A 90 9.45 3.68 -0.70
C VAL A 90 10.33 3.21 0.47
N THR A 91 9.76 2.42 1.42
CA THR A 91 10.58 1.88 2.54
C THR A 91 11.67 0.93 2.05
N ILE A 92 11.36 0.10 1.06
CA ILE A 92 12.36 -0.78 0.42
C ILE A 92 13.41 0.05 -0.33
N ALA A 93 13.00 1.05 -1.12
CA ALA A 93 13.92 1.90 -1.86
C ALA A 93 14.90 2.63 -0.92
N LYS A 94 14.44 3.09 0.24
CA LYS A 94 15.29 3.67 1.27
C LYS A 94 16.35 2.68 1.78
N LEU A 95 15.97 1.44 2.05
CA LEU A 95 16.93 0.41 2.47
C LEU A 95 17.94 0.06 1.35
N VAL A 96 17.52 0.14 0.08
CA VAL A 96 18.43 -0.02 -1.06
C VAL A 96 19.42 1.15 -1.11
N GLU A 97 18.95 2.39 -0.97
CA GLU A 97 19.79 3.60 -0.94
C GLU A 97 20.81 3.55 0.20
N GLU A 98 20.42 3.02 1.35
CA GLU A 98 21.30 2.83 2.51
C GLU A 98 22.27 1.61 2.35
N GLY A 99 22.21 0.88 1.24
CA GLY A 99 23.03 -0.31 0.99
C GLY A 99 22.70 -1.53 1.87
N LYS A 100 21.56 -1.52 2.54
CA LYS A 100 21.12 -2.60 3.44
C LYS A 100 20.42 -3.75 2.72
N LEU A 101 19.96 -3.51 1.48
CA LEU A 101 19.18 -4.43 0.68
C LEU A 101 19.46 -4.20 -0.81
N SER A 102 19.47 -5.28 -1.61
CA SER A 102 19.38 -5.22 -3.05
C SER A 102 18.03 -5.80 -3.53
N LEU A 103 17.46 -5.21 -4.57
CA LEU A 103 16.24 -5.77 -5.17
C LEU A 103 16.46 -7.16 -5.75
N ASP A 104 17.68 -7.49 -6.13
CA ASP A 104 18.05 -8.79 -6.68
C ASP A 104 18.54 -9.81 -5.62
N ASP A 105 18.56 -9.42 -4.35
CA ASP A 105 18.83 -10.34 -3.26
C ASP A 105 17.73 -11.41 -3.19
N PRO A 106 18.11 -12.68 -2.92
CA PRO A 106 17.14 -13.71 -2.55
C PRO A 106 16.33 -13.30 -1.31
N VAL A 107 15.02 -13.47 -1.35
CA VAL A 107 14.16 -13.24 -0.17
C VAL A 107 14.65 -14.06 1.02
N SER A 108 15.14 -15.28 0.79
CA SER A 108 15.69 -16.18 1.82
C SER A 108 16.93 -15.65 2.55
N LYS A 109 17.59 -14.60 2.03
CA LYS A 109 18.66 -13.89 2.75
C LYS A 109 18.14 -13.20 4.01
N TYR A 110 16.91 -12.72 3.98
CA TYR A 110 16.26 -12.00 5.07
C TYR A 110 15.23 -12.85 5.80
N LEU A 111 14.55 -13.73 5.07
CA LEU A 111 13.50 -14.62 5.53
C LEU A 111 13.87 -16.06 5.15
N PRO A 112 14.66 -16.77 5.99
CA PRO A 112 15.22 -18.08 5.64
C PRO A 112 14.17 -19.13 5.26
N GLU A 113 12.93 -19.00 5.76
CA GLU A 113 11.80 -19.87 5.42
C GLU A 113 11.44 -19.88 3.94
N PHE A 114 11.87 -18.87 3.16
CA PHE A 114 11.66 -18.80 1.70
C PHE A 114 12.77 -19.52 0.89
N LYS A 115 13.65 -20.28 1.53
CA LYS A 115 14.72 -21.00 0.83
C LYS A 115 14.19 -22.10 -0.09
N GLU A 116 13.12 -22.76 0.32
CA GLU A 116 12.46 -23.81 -0.46
C GLU A 116 10.97 -23.46 -0.60
N LEU A 117 10.55 -23.25 -1.83
CA LEU A 117 9.15 -22.99 -2.15
C LEU A 117 8.60 -24.15 -2.99
N TRP A 118 7.29 -24.35 -2.89
CA TRP A 118 6.55 -25.34 -3.68
C TRP A 118 5.63 -24.64 -4.66
N VAL A 119 5.70 -25.05 -5.92
CA VAL A 119 4.84 -24.56 -7.00
C VAL A 119 3.69 -25.52 -7.18
N GLN A 120 2.48 -25.03 -7.29
CA GLN A 120 1.31 -25.85 -7.61
C GLN A 120 1.28 -26.11 -9.13
N ASP A 121 1.38 -27.39 -9.53
CA ASP A 121 1.34 -27.81 -10.94
C ASP A 121 -0.08 -27.97 -11.46
N GLY A 122 -0.94 -28.62 -10.67
CA GLY A 122 -2.30 -28.93 -11.08
C GLY A 122 -3.20 -29.16 -9.89
N GLN A 123 -4.48 -29.09 -10.15
CA GLN A 123 -5.54 -29.36 -9.19
C GLN A 123 -6.76 -29.91 -9.90
N ASN A 124 -7.32 -30.97 -9.34
CA ASN A 124 -8.68 -31.42 -9.62
C ASN A 124 -9.42 -31.60 -8.28
N ASP A 125 -10.63 -32.14 -8.30
CA ASP A 125 -11.48 -32.27 -7.10
C ASP A 125 -10.85 -33.14 -5.99
N SER A 126 -9.89 -34.01 -6.34
CA SER A 126 -9.33 -35.00 -5.43
C SER A 126 -7.82 -34.88 -5.21
N VAL A 127 -7.08 -34.27 -6.15
CA VAL A 127 -5.62 -34.29 -6.15
C VAL A 127 -5.03 -32.91 -6.42
N ARG A 128 -4.04 -32.53 -5.65
CA ARG A 128 -3.15 -31.40 -5.91
C ARG A 128 -1.73 -31.92 -6.08
N THR A 129 -1.02 -31.45 -7.11
CA THR A 129 0.36 -31.81 -7.39
C THR A 129 1.25 -30.58 -7.26
N PHE A 130 2.47 -30.81 -6.80
CA PHE A 130 3.43 -29.75 -6.53
C PHE A 130 4.82 -30.20 -6.93
N HIS A 131 5.66 -29.24 -7.31
CA HIS A 131 7.10 -29.44 -7.42
C HIS A 131 7.86 -28.35 -6.66
N LYS A 132 9.15 -28.61 -6.36
CA LYS A 132 10.02 -27.57 -5.77
C LYS A 132 10.28 -26.48 -6.80
N ALA A 133 10.17 -25.22 -6.39
CA ALA A 133 10.52 -24.09 -7.25
C ALA A 133 11.98 -24.21 -7.71
N LYS A 134 12.21 -23.98 -9.00
CA LYS A 134 13.53 -23.98 -9.64
C LYS A 134 14.17 -22.59 -9.58
N ASN A 135 13.34 -21.56 -9.66
CA ASN A 135 13.78 -20.18 -9.66
C ASN A 135 13.90 -19.64 -8.22
N VAL A 136 14.94 -18.86 -8.00
CA VAL A 136 15.13 -18.16 -6.73
C VAL A 136 14.17 -16.98 -6.65
N LEU A 137 13.39 -16.89 -5.57
CA LEU A 137 12.55 -15.75 -5.31
C LEU A 137 13.40 -14.56 -4.86
N THR A 138 13.30 -13.43 -5.55
CA THR A 138 14.01 -12.18 -5.21
C THR A 138 13.09 -11.13 -4.61
N VAL A 139 13.68 -10.14 -3.93
CA VAL A 139 12.95 -8.98 -3.39
C VAL A 139 12.18 -8.24 -4.50
N ARG A 140 12.78 -8.10 -5.68
CA ARG A 140 12.11 -7.51 -6.85
C ARG A 140 10.82 -8.24 -7.21
N MET A 141 10.83 -9.57 -7.19
CA MET A 141 9.70 -10.39 -7.61
C MET A 141 8.51 -10.31 -6.65
N VAL A 142 8.73 -10.10 -5.36
CA VAL A 142 7.62 -9.90 -4.41
C VAL A 142 6.98 -8.51 -4.57
N LEU A 143 7.76 -7.50 -4.96
CA LEU A 143 7.26 -6.13 -5.12
C LEU A 143 6.55 -5.89 -6.45
N ASN A 144 6.96 -6.57 -7.51
CA ASN A 144 6.41 -6.39 -8.86
C ASN A 144 5.40 -7.47 -9.25
N HIS A 145 4.90 -8.23 -8.27
CA HIS A 145 3.87 -9.25 -8.46
C HIS A 145 4.27 -10.47 -9.31
N THR A 146 5.57 -10.72 -9.50
CA THR A 146 6.06 -11.90 -10.24
C THR A 146 6.54 -13.03 -9.33
N GLY A 147 6.32 -12.94 -8.03
CA GLY A 147 6.75 -13.95 -7.06
C GLY A 147 5.93 -15.24 -7.00
N GLY A 148 4.80 -15.28 -7.71
CA GLY A 148 3.92 -16.46 -7.73
C GLY A 148 2.91 -16.54 -6.59
N PHE A 149 2.83 -15.55 -5.71
CA PHE A 149 1.89 -15.56 -4.59
C PHE A 149 0.47 -15.24 -5.03
N PRO A 150 -0.55 -15.86 -4.39
CA PRO A 150 -1.95 -15.49 -4.60
C PRO A 150 -2.23 -14.06 -4.10
N PHE A 151 -3.41 -13.54 -4.44
CA PHE A 151 -3.82 -12.20 -3.99
C PHE A 151 -3.70 -12.05 -2.48
N GLU A 152 -4.23 -13.02 -1.72
CA GLU A 152 -4.15 -13.10 -0.26
C GLU A 152 -4.01 -14.54 0.21
N ILE A 153 -3.38 -14.75 1.35
CA ILE A 153 -3.29 -16.03 2.03
C ILE A 153 -4.12 -15.96 3.30
N SER A 154 -5.03 -16.92 3.46
CA SER A 154 -5.82 -17.04 4.68
C SER A 154 -5.02 -17.80 5.75
N ALA A 155 -4.71 -17.13 6.86
CA ALA A 155 -4.09 -17.77 8.03
C ALA A 155 -4.97 -18.88 8.64
N LYS A 156 -6.28 -18.88 8.37
CA LYS A 156 -7.21 -19.85 8.97
C LYS A 156 -7.25 -21.22 8.32
N ARG A 157 -6.74 -21.41 7.09
CA ARG A 157 -6.94 -22.67 6.35
C ARG A 157 -5.77 -23.18 5.53
N GLY A 158 -4.67 -22.48 5.39
CA GLY A 158 -3.65 -22.84 4.38
C GLY A 158 -4.25 -22.93 2.96
N ASP A 159 -5.41 -22.34 2.74
CA ASP A 159 -6.11 -22.37 1.47
C ASP A 159 -5.60 -21.23 0.59
N VAL A 160 -4.93 -21.64 -0.48
CA VAL A 160 -4.34 -20.74 -1.48
C VAL A 160 -5.41 -19.99 -2.29
N ARG A 161 -6.67 -20.35 -2.13
CA ARG A 161 -7.81 -19.70 -2.78
C ARG A 161 -8.33 -18.54 -1.95
N GLY A 162 -7.43 -17.60 -1.72
CA GLY A 162 -7.64 -16.35 -1.03
C GLY A 162 -9.06 -15.81 -1.01
N GLY A 163 -9.31 -14.97 -0.17
CA GLY A 163 -10.53 -14.24 0.08
C GLY A 163 -10.70 -13.98 1.55
N GLY A 164 -9.66 -14.08 2.30
CA GLY A 164 -9.68 -13.66 3.69
C GLY A 164 -8.44 -12.85 4.00
N TRP A 165 -8.63 -11.61 4.36
CA TRP A 165 -7.58 -10.85 5.00
C TRP A 165 -7.00 -11.71 6.12
N SER A 166 -5.67 -11.80 6.18
CA SER A 166 -4.94 -12.53 7.24
C SER A 166 -5.16 -11.91 8.65
N GLY A 167 -6.36 -11.36 8.85
CA GLY A 167 -6.74 -10.57 10.01
C GLY A 167 -6.41 -11.24 11.33
N GLY A 168 -5.33 -10.85 11.95
CA GLY A 168 -4.97 -11.27 13.29
C GLY A 168 -3.56 -11.78 13.48
N ALA A 169 -2.78 -12.02 12.42
CA ALA A 169 -1.37 -12.42 12.54
C ALA A 169 -0.44 -11.24 12.21
N PRO A 170 0.66 -11.06 12.95
CA PRO A 170 1.70 -10.08 12.60
C PRO A 170 2.27 -10.32 11.20
N ILE A 171 2.77 -9.27 10.52
CA ILE A 171 3.35 -9.37 9.16
C ILE A 171 4.40 -10.48 9.05
N ARG A 172 5.29 -10.61 10.02
CA ARG A 172 6.31 -11.69 10.02
C ARG A 172 5.68 -13.08 10.05
N GLN A 173 4.63 -13.28 10.84
CA GLN A 173 3.91 -14.56 10.87
C GLN A 173 3.16 -14.82 9.58
N THR A 174 2.53 -13.80 8.99
CA THR A 174 1.87 -13.89 7.69
C THR A 174 2.88 -14.28 6.60
N ALA A 175 4.08 -13.69 6.60
CA ALA A 175 5.14 -14.06 5.68
C ALA A 175 5.57 -15.53 5.84
N SER A 176 5.70 -16.03 7.07
CA SER A 176 6.03 -17.45 7.33
C SER A 176 4.93 -18.39 6.85
N ILE A 177 3.66 -18.02 7.00
CA ILE A 177 2.52 -18.78 6.44
C ILE A 177 2.60 -18.78 4.89
N ALA A 178 2.98 -17.65 4.30
CA ALA A 178 3.17 -17.56 2.85
C ALA A 178 4.28 -18.48 2.35
N ALA A 179 5.39 -18.57 3.07
CA ALA A 179 6.49 -19.46 2.73
C ALA A 179 6.11 -20.95 2.83
N ALA A 180 5.22 -21.31 3.78
CA ALA A 180 4.70 -22.65 3.95
C ALA A 180 3.57 -23.01 2.96
N SER A 181 3.07 -22.05 2.19
CA SER A 181 1.99 -22.23 1.23
C SER A 181 2.55 -22.39 -0.18
N PRO A 182 1.96 -23.27 -1.02
CA PRO A 182 2.37 -23.35 -2.41
C PRO A 182 2.11 -22.06 -3.17
N ILE A 183 3.05 -21.69 -4.05
CA ILE A 183 2.90 -20.58 -4.99
C ILE A 183 2.26 -21.06 -6.29
N LEU A 184 1.66 -20.14 -7.05
CA LEU A 184 0.84 -20.44 -8.24
C LEU A 184 1.67 -20.74 -9.51
N PHE A 185 2.92 -20.28 -9.56
CA PHE A 185 3.81 -20.46 -10.69
C PHE A 185 5.27 -20.18 -10.28
N GLU A 186 6.21 -20.61 -11.10
CA GLU A 186 7.64 -20.35 -10.92
C GLU A 186 7.93 -18.84 -10.78
N PRO A 187 8.68 -18.42 -9.76
CA PRO A 187 9.04 -17.00 -9.58
C PRO A 187 9.66 -16.40 -10.85
N GLY A 188 9.20 -15.23 -11.24
CA GLY A 188 9.68 -14.49 -12.39
C GLY A 188 9.08 -14.89 -13.74
N THR A 189 8.21 -15.92 -13.82
CA THR A 189 7.70 -16.41 -15.10
C THR A 189 6.38 -15.78 -15.54
N ARG A 190 5.60 -15.28 -14.61
CA ARG A 190 4.31 -14.62 -14.85
C ARG A 190 4.07 -13.52 -13.81
N GLU A 191 3.05 -12.73 -14.04
CA GLU A 191 2.55 -11.74 -13.10
C GLU A 191 1.18 -12.14 -12.56
N THR A 192 0.99 -11.98 -11.26
CA THR A 192 -0.33 -12.07 -10.60
C THR A 192 -0.34 -11.07 -9.44
N TYR A 193 -1.26 -10.12 -9.51
CA TYR A 193 -1.41 -9.10 -8.48
C TYR A 193 -1.61 -9.70 -7.09
N SER A 194 -0.78 -9.31 -6.12
CA SER A 194 -0.70 -9.96 -4.81
C SER A 194 -0.49 -8.95 -3.68
N ASN A 195 -1.35 -8.95 -2.69
CA ASN A 195 -1.10 -8.29 -1.40
C ASN A 195 -0.03 -9.06 -0.62
N THR A 196 -0.09 -10.39 -0.67
CA THR A 196 0.86 -11.28 0.02
C THR A 196 2.31 -10.98 -0.35
N GLY A 197 2.60 -10.79 -1.65
CA GLY A 197 3.95 -10.43 -2.09
C GLY A 197 4.43 -9.13 -1.43
N ILE A 198 3.61 -8.10 -1.40
CA ILE A 198 3.96 -6.82 -0.78
C ILE A 198 4.13 -6.94 0.74
N ASP A 199 3.28 -7.73 1.41
CA ASP A 199 3.41 -7.97 2.85
C ASP A 199 4.72 -8.73 3.19
N ILE A 200 5.21 -9.60 2.30
CA ILE A 200 6.56 -10.20 2.40
C ILE A 200 7.63 -9.10 2.32
N GLY A 201 7.47 -8.11 1.42
CA GLY A 201 8.35 -6.95 1.37
C GLY A 201 8.42 -6.20 2.71
N ALA A 202 7.27 -5.96 3.35
CA ALA A 202 7.21 -5.34 4.67
C ALA A 202 7.86 -6.22 5.76
N ALA A 203 7.71 -7.55 5.67
CA ALA A 203 8.39 -8.48 6.58
C ALA A 203 9.92 -8.42 6.44
N ILE A 204 10.44 -8.20 5.24
CA ILE A 204 11.86 -7.95 5.00
C ILE A 204 12.31 -6.66 5.69
N VAL A 205 11.51 -5.57 5.58
CA VAL A 205 11.79 -4.30 6.29
C VAL A 205 11.86 -4.55 7.80
N GLU A 206 10.89 -5.26 8.39
CA GLU A 206 10.91 -5.60 9.83
C GLU A 206 12.18 -6.39 10.22
N THR A 207 12.60 -7.31 9.36
CA THR A 207 13.77 -8.15 9.63
C THR A 207 15.07 -7.34 9.62
N ILE A 208 15.24 -6.45 8.65
CA ILE A 208 16.46 -5.63 8.51
C ILE A 208 16.54 -4.56 9.60
N THR A 209 15.40 -3.95 9.94
CA THR A 209 15.37 -2.79 10.84
C THR A 209 15.14 -3.14 12.30
N GLY A 210 14.63 -4.34 12.60
CA GLY A 210 14.17 -4.73 13.94
C GLY A 210 12.91 -3.97 14.40
N MET A 211 12.31 -3.15 13.54
CA MET A 211 11.13 -2.35 13.83
C MET A 211 9.90 -2.95 13.15
N LYS A 212 8.72 -2.72 13.74
CA LYS A 212 7.45 -2.95 13.05
C LYS A 212 7.37 -2.07 11.81
N TRP A 213 6.89 -2.63 10.68
CA TRP A 213 6.88 -1.91 9.41
C TRP A 213 6.12 -0.59 9.46
N GLU A 214 4.96 -0.56 10.09
CA GLU A 214 4.17 0.66 10.24
C GLU A 214 4.88 1.76 11.05
N LYS A 215 5.71 1.36 12.03
CA LYS A 215 6.53 2.28 12.81
C LYS A 215 7.71 2.81 11.99
N TYR A 216 8.37 1.91 11.26
CA TYR A 216 9.46 2.30 10.36
C TYR A 216 8.96 3.26 9.27
N LEU A 217 7.84 2.93 8.61
CA LEU A 217 7.19 3.79 7.64
C LEU A 217 6.90 5.17 8.24
N LYS A 218 6.30 5.20 9.43
CA LYS A 218 5.97 6.46 10.10
C LYS A 218 7.23 7.30 10.35
N GLN A 219 8.25 6.72 10.97
CA GLN A 219 9.46 7.41 11.39
C GLN A 219 10.30 7.87 10.19
N GLU A 220 10.47 7.04 9.18
CA GLU A 220 11.43 7.25 8.10
C GLU A 220 10.83 7.90 6.85
N VAL A 221 9.49 7.90 6.73
CA VAL A 221 8.82 8.44 5.55
C VAL A 221 7.75 9.46 5.91
N LEU A 222 6.75 9.08 6.72
CA LEU A 222 5.60 9.95 6.94
C LEU A 222 5.94 11.20 7.77
N ASP A 223 6.70 11.05 8.85
CA ASP A 223 7.08 12.17 9.72
C ASP A 223 8.01 13.16 9.01
N PRO A 224 9.09 12.72 8.32
CA PRO A 224 9.95 13.64 7.56
C PRO A 224 9.23 14.39 6.43
N LEU A 225 8.23 13.74 5.81
CA LEU A 225 7.42 14.37 4.76
C LEU A 225 6.24 15.19 5.30
N GLY A 226 6.07 15.25 6.63
CA GLY A 226 4.95 15.97 7.25
C GLY A 226 3.57 15.36 7.00
N MET A 227 3.48 14.08 6.67
CA MET A 227 2.23 13.37 6.35
C MET A 227 1.47 12.98 7.61
N LYS A 228 1.02 14.01 8.36
CA LYS A 228 0.38 13.85 9.68
C LYS A 228 -1.02 13.24 9.63
N SER A 229 -1.60 13.08 8.46
CA SER A 229 -2.97 12.57 8.25
C SER A 229 -2.98 11.20 7.55
N THR A 230 -1.92 10.41 7.74
CA THR A 230 -1.78 9.05 7.18
C THR A 230 -1.52 8.07 8.33
N TRP A 231 -2.40 7.08 8.51
CA TRP A 231 -2.36 6.14 9.64
C TRP A 231 -2.82 4.75 9.22
N PHE A 232 -2.30 3.72 9.89
CA PHE A 232 -2.88 2.36 9.82
C PHE A 232 -4.11 2.20 10.72
N TRP A 233 -4.09 2.85 11.88
CA TRP A 233 -5.13 2.73 12.90
C TRP A 233 -5.55 4.13 13.36
N PRO A 234 -6.44 4.78 12.58
CA PRO A 234 -6.94 6.08 12.95
C PRO A 234 -7.83 5.99 14.20
N THR A 235 -7.77 7.01 15.03
CA THR A 235 -8.65 7.17 16.19
C THR A 235 -10.07 7.58 15.77
N ASP A 236 -11.07 7.38 16.63
CA ASP A 236 -12.45 7.82 16.37
C ASP A 236 -12.54 9.31 16.04
N LYS A 237 -11.68 10.13 16.65
CA LYS A 237 -11.60 11.57 16.34
C LYS A 237 -11.17 11.81 14.89
N GLN A 238 -10.22 11.04 14.40
CA GLN A 238 -9.74 11.12 13.02
C GLN A 238 -10.80 10.58 12.05
N LEU A 239 -11.46 9.48 12.40
CA LEU A 239 -12.53 8.87 11.60
C LEU A 239 -13.79 9.76 11.45
N LYS A 240 -14.00 10.78 12.29
CA LYS A 240 -15.09 11.76 12.10
C LYS A 240 -15.06 12.47 10.74
N LYS A 241 -13.90 12.50 10.09
CA LYS A 241 -13.70 13.09 8.76
C LYS A 241 -13.72 12.06 7.63
N LYS A 242 -13.94 10.78 7.95
CA LYS A 242 -14.00 9.70 6.95
C LYS A 242 -15.08 9.98 5.92
N ILE A 243 -14.80 9.67 4.67
CA ILE A 243 -15.81 9.60 3.62
C ILE A 243 -16.58 8.29 3.73
N GLU A 244 -17.81 8.26 3.26
CA GLU A 244 -18.51 7.02 2.99
C GLU A 244 -18.04 6.45 1.64
N LEU A 245 -17.96 5.11 1.56
CA LEU A 245 -17.56 4.45 0.32
C LEU A 245 -18.80 4.00 -0.44
N TYR A 246 -18.78 4.29 -1.73
CA TYR A 246 -19.86 3.95 -2.64
C TYR A 246 -19.32 3.07 -3.77
N ALA A 247 -20.10 2.09 -4.17
CA ALA A 247 -19.84 1.27 -5.35
C ALA A 247 -20.97 1.45 -6.36
N THR A 248 -20.64 1.46 -7.63
CA THR A 248 -21.66 1.33 -8.67
C THR A 248 -22.09 -0.12 -8.69
N LYS A 249 -23.39 -0.36 -8.54
CA LYS A 249 -23.97 -1.70 -8.65
C LYS A 249 -23.86 -2.16 -10.10
N LYS A 250 -23.41 -3.39 -10.32
CA LYS A 250 -23.45 -3.99 -11.65
C LYS A 250 -24.89 -3.98 -12.15
N ASP A 251 -25.12 -3.56 -13.36
CA ASP A 251 -26.44 -3.50 -14.00
C ASP A 251 -27.42 -2.48 -13.39
N ALA A 252 -26.95 -1.56 -12.53
CA ALA A 252 -27.76 -0.45 -12.01
C ALA A 252 -27.61 0.80 -12.88
N PRO A 253 -28.61 1.70 -12.86
CA PRO A 253 -28.46 3.02 -13.45
C PRO A 253 -27.22 3.75 -12.91
N ALA A 254 -26.63 4.63 -13.72
CA ALA A 254 -25.40 5.34 -13.37
C ALA A 254 -25.56 6.22 -12.12
N GLU A 255 -26.73 6.77 -11.88
CA GLU A 255 -27.04 7.57 -10.68
C GLU A 255 -27.18 6.77 -9.41
N TRP A 256 -27.27 5.43 -9.52
CA TRP A 256 -27.44 4.57 -8.36
C TRP A 256 -26.09 4.25 -7.70
N ARG A 257 -26.06 4.35 -6.36
CA ARG A 257 -24.89 4.02 -5.55
C ARG A 257 -25.30 3.17 -4.36
N GLU A 258 -24.47 2.19 -4.05
CA GLU A 258 -24.57 1.40 -2.83
C GLU A 258 -23.46 1.80 -1.88
N GLU A 259 -23.81 2.06 -0.63
CA GLU A 259 -22.83 2.26 0.42
C GLU A 259 -22.10 0.94 0.67
N MET A 260 -20.77 0.98 0.63
CA MET A 260 -19.96 -0.18 0.96
C MET A 260 -19.87 -0.35 2.47
N ASP A 261 -20.31 -1.48 2.98
CA ASP A 261 -20.10 -1.85 4.36
C ASP A 261 -18.60 -2.01 4.65
N MET A 262 -18.06 -1.07 5.39
CA MET A 262 -16.65 -1.04 5.78
C MET A 262 -16.38 -1.81 7.07
N GLU A 263 -17.40 -2.25 7.80
CA GLU A 263 -17.23 -3.03 9.03
C GLU A 263 -16.57 -4.38 8.78
N GLN A 264 -16.65 -4.89 7.55
CA GLN A 264 -15.98 -6.14 7.15
C GLN A 264 -14.49 -5.97 6.89
N ARG A 265 -13.95 -4.77 6.84
CA ARG A 265 -12.51 -4.56 6.73
C ARG A 265 -11.91 -4.44 8.11
N PRO A 266 -10.89 -5.24 8.42
CA PRO A 266 -10.33 -5.29 9.75
C PRO A 266 -9.47 -4.05 10.03
N TYR A 267 -10.10 -2.94 10.35
CA TYR A 267 -9.57 -2.13 11.42
C TYR A 267 -9.81 -2.95 12.69
N ASN A 268 -9.12 -4.10 12.79
CA ASN A 268 -9.31 -4.92 13.97
C ASN A 268 -8.73 -4.16 15.16
N ASP A 269 -9.47 -4.13 16.24
CA ASP A 269 -9.09 -3.50 17.51
C ASP A 269 -7.76 -4.01 18.06
N SER A 270 -7.24 -5.10 17.49
CA SER A 270 -5.98 -5.72 17.92
C SER A 270 -4.73 -4.97 17.46
N HIS A 271 -4.80 -4.12 16.42
CA HIS A 271 -3.64 -3.39 15.84
C HIS A 271 -2.41 -4.27 15.57
N VAL A 272 -2.64 -5.49 15.08
CA VAL A 272 -1.58 -6.50 14.93
C VAL A 272 -1.04 -6.58 13.52
N PHE A 273 -1.92 -6.39 12.51
CA PHE A 273 -1.57 -6.55 11.10
C PHE A 273 -1.70 -5.24 10.33
N ALA A 274 -0.57 -4.60 10.08
CA ALA A 274 -0.48 -3.43 9.21
C ALA A 274 -0.17 -3.87 7.77
N SER A 275 -1.18 -4.28 7.00
CA SER A 275 -0.95 -4.74 5.63
C SER A 275 -0.24 -3.69 4.79
N ALA A 276 0.89 -4.05 4.22
CA ALA A 276 1.60 -3.24 3.24
C ALA A 276 0.89 -3.26 1.87
N GLY A 277 0.03 -4.26 1.68
CA GLY A 277 -0.79 -4.40 0.48
C GLY A 277 -2.00 -3.45 0.43
N ALA A 278 -2.61 -3.08 1.58
CA ALA A 278 -3.84 -2.29 1.57
C ALA A 278 -4.25 -1.67 2.94
N GLY A 279 -3.34 -1.47 3.88
CA GLY A 279 -3.71 -1.15 5.28
C GLY A 279 -3.83 0.34 5.63
N LEU A 280 -3.44 1.26 4.77
CA LEU A 280 -3.56 2.71 5.00
C LEU A 280 -4.93 3.24 4.60
#